data_bc981cb0ff1729d112337e93ddec9db2
#
_entry.id   bc981cb0ff1729d112337e93ddec9db2
#
_cell.length_a   1.000
_cell.length_b   1.000
_cell.length_c   1.000
_cell.angle_alpha   90.00
_cell.angle_beta   90.00
_cell.angle_gamma   90.00
#
_symmetry.space_group_name_H-M   'P 1'
#
loop_
_entity.id
_entity.type
_entity.pdbx_description
1 polymer ?
#
loop_
_entity_poly.entity_id
_entity_poly.type
_entity_poly.pdbx_seq_one_letter_code
_entity_poly.pdbx_strand_id
1 'polypeptide(L)'
;IDLAESRVNSNNNNEPKVGGLLDLRLGSTDMFYPCATCGDTECPGHFGHTVLAEPVFHYGFLTHLRNILSCICLKCSKLLVDKTDIYFKKSSNKKAEIRYKEIKNLTKNVNICFYCGWPVYKIKRDEKDNGSIKIIIERTINQEENNNIYQKK
;
A
#
# COMPACT_ATOMS: atom_id res chain seq x y z
N ILE A 1 15.52 -0.50 -15.94
CA ILE A 1 15.89 0.86 -16.36
C ILE A 1 15.77 1.75 -15.12
N ASP A 2 16.90 2.33 -14.68
CA ASP A 2 16.99 3.17 -13.49
C ASP A 2 16.69 4.62 -13.87
N LEU A 3 15.69 5.21 -13.20
CA LEU A 3 15.27 6.58 -13.38
C LEU A 3 15.61 7.37 -12.12
N ALA A 4 16.65 8.18 -12.17
CA ALA A 4 17.15 8.95 -11.03
C ALA A 4 17.01 10.46 -11.21
N GLU A 5 16.58 10.93 -12.38
CA GLU A 5 16.47 12.33 -12.71
C GLU A 5 15.02 12.79 -12.78
N SER A 6 14.71 13.91 -12.12
CA SER A 6 13.39 14.52 -12.17
C SER A 6 13.16 15.37 -13.43
N ARG A 7 14.23 15.74 -14.14
CA ARG A 7 14.13 16.54 -15.36
C ARG A 7 13.63 15.71 -16.53
N VAL A 8 12.70 16.27 -17.27
CA VAL A 8 12.08 15.62 -18.44
C VAL A 8 12.96 15.72 -19.68
N ASN A 9 13.50 16.92 -19.92
CA ASN A 9 14.28 17.24 -21.12
C ASN A 9 15.72 17.63 -20.77
N SER A 10 16.62 17.50 -21.74
CA SER A 10 17.98 18.00 -21.63
C SER A 10 18.01 19.53 -21.70
N ASN A 11 19.01 20.17 -21.06
CA ASN A 11 19.03 21.62 -20.86
C ASN A 11 19.10 22.44 -22.15
N ASN A 12 19.57 21.87 -23.25
CA ASN A 12 19.88 22.61 -24.50
C ASN A 12 18.98 22.23 -25.69
N ASN A 13 18.29 21.10 -25.62
CA ASN A 13 17.41 20.60 -26.65
C ASN A 13 16.17 20.02 -25.99
N ASN A 14 15.03 20.12 -26.68
CA ASN A 14 13.79 19.47 -26.19
C ASN A 14 13.85 17.91 -26.28
N GLU A 15 15.03 17.34 -26.32
CA GLU A 15 15.22 15.90 -26.34
C GLU A 15 14.99 15.27 -24.97
N PRO A 16 14.35 14.09 -24.91
CA PRO A 16 14.13 13.38 -23.66
C PRO A 16 15.47 13.03 -22.98
N LYS A 17 15.58 13.34 -21.70
CA LYS A 17 16.79 13.12 -20.92
C LYS A 17 16.94 11.65 -20.54
N VAL A 18 18.11 11.08 -20.74
CA VAL A 18 18.44 9.74 -20.25
C VAL A 18 18.42 9.72 -18.71
N GLY A 19 17.74 8.74 -18.13
CA GLY A 19 17.49 8.66 -16.67
C GLY A 19 16.36 9.55 -16.18
N GLY A 20 15.71 10.33 -17.05
CA GLY A 20 14.56 11.16 -16.73
C GLY A 20 13.22 10.44 -16.88
N LEU A 21 12.13 11.13 -16.55
CA LEU A 21 10.76 10.56 -16.62
C LEU A 21 10.31 10.20 -18.05
N LEU A 22 10.87 10.83 -19.07
CA LEU A 22 10.61 10.53 -20.50
C LEU A 22 11.79 9.83 -21.16
N ASP A 23 12.56 9.07 -20.42
CA ASP A 23 13.70 8.31 -20.96
C ASP A 23 13.24 7.39 -22.11
N LEU A 24 13.87 7.53 -23.28
CA LEU A 24 13.51 6.77 -24.48
C LEU A 24 13.69 5.25 -24.33
N ARG A 25 14.42 4.80 -23.30
CA ARG A 25 14.53 3.37 -22.97
C ARG A 25 13.22 2.80 -22.42
N LEU A 26 12.33 3.65 -21.87
CA LEU A 26 11.00 3.24 -21.39
C LEU A 26 10.01 2.99 -22.53
N GLY A 27 10.27 3.56 -23.68
CA GLY A 27 9.41 3.49 -24.84
C GLY A 27 9.44 4.77 -25.65
N SER A 28 8.85 4.77 -26.83
CA SER A 28 8.68 5.96 -27.64
C SER A 28 7.48 6.77 -27.13
N THR A 29 7.66 8.07 -26.97
CA THR A 29 6.58 9.02 -26.65
C THR A 29 6.15 9.81 -27.88
N ASP A 30 6.95 9.80 -28.95
CA ASP A 30 6.73 10.54 -30.19
C ASP A 30 7.28 9.73 -31.37
N MET A 31 6.68 9.86 -32.53
CA MET A 31 7.12 9.21 -33.76
C MET A 31 8.53 9.63 -34.21
N PHE A 32 9.02 10.77 -33.74
CA PHE A 32 10.37 11.28 -34.07
C PHE A 32 11.49 10.59 -33.27
N TYR A 33 11.16 10.01 -32.13
CA TYR A 33 12.13 9.37 -31.24
C TYR A 33 11.82 7.88 -31.06
N PRO A 34 12.50 6.99 -31.79
CA PRO A 34 12.31 5.56 -31.60
C PRO A 34 12.77 5.12 -30.21
N CYS A 35 12.14 4.06 -29.70
CA CYS A 35 12.51 3.48 -28.41
C CYS A 35 13.99 3.04 -28.42
N ALA A 36 14.77 3.52 -27.45
CA ALA A 36 16.18 3.18 -27.34
C ALA A 36 16.44 1.72 -26.91
N THR A 37 15.42 0.98 -26.49
CA THR A 37 15.53 -0.42 -26.09
C THR A 37 15.23 -1.38 -27.23
N CYS A 38 14.16 -1.16 -28.01
CA CYS A 38 13.75 -2.06 -29.10
C CYS A 38 13.85 -1.43 -30.49
N GLY A 39 14.07 -0.12 -30.60
CA GLY A 39 14.16 0.59 -31.88
C GLY A 39 12.80 0.88 -32.54
N ASP A 40 11.70 0.53 -31.91
CA ASP A 40 10.35 0.67 -32.46
C ASP A 40 9.75 2.04 -32.08
N THR A 41 9.01 2.65 -33.02
CA THR A 41 8.26 3.90 -32.78
C THR A 41 6.88 3.65 -32.16
N GLU A 42 6.33 2.44 -32.29
CA GLU A 42 5.07 2.00 -31.67
C GLU A 42 5.30 1.05 -30.50
N CYS A 43 6.38 1.27 -29.75
CA CYS A 43 6.77 0.42 -28.63
C CYS A 43 5.69 0.38 -27.55
N PRO A 44 5.28 -0.82 -27.05
CA PRO A 44 4.29 -0.96 -26.00
C PRO A 44 4.78 -0.48 -24.62
N GLY A 45 6.05 -0.14 -24.50
CA GLY A 45 6.71 0.32 -23.29
C GLY A 45 7.59 -0.74 -22.61
N HIS A 46 8.59 -0.28 -21.90
CA HIS A 46 9.48 -1.08 -21.08
C HIS A 46 9.45 -0.63 -19.64
N PHE A 47 9.63 -1.56 -18.70
CA PHE A 47 9.62 -1.25 -17.28
C PHE A 47 10.87 -0.50 -16.84
N GLY A 48 10.63 0.53 -16.02
CA GLY A 48 11.69 1.21 -15.29
C GLY A 48 11.34 1.29 -13.81
N HIS A 49 12.28 1.68 -12.96
CA HIS A 49 12.05 1.95 -11.56
C HIS A 49 12.77 3.23 -11.12
N THR A 50 12.22 3.86 -10.11
CA THR A 50 12.82 5.03 -9.45
C THR A 50 12.91 4.75 -7.96
N VAL A 51 14.09 4.90 -7.40
CA VAL A 51 14.30 4.84 -5.95
C VAL A 51 13.96 6.21 -5.38
N LEU A 52 12.90 6.27 -4.56
CA LEU A 52 12.48 7.50 -3.91
C LEU A 52 13.35 7.79 -2.69
N ALA A 53 13.55 9.08 -2.36
CA ALA A 53 14.28 9.50 -1.17
C ALA A 53 13.62 9.00 0.12
N GLU A 54 12.28 8.97 0.14
CA GLU A 54 11.49 8.42 1.22
C GLU A 54 10.39 7.50 0.66
N PRO A 55 10.04 6.41 1.36
CA PRO A 55 8.98 5.52 0.92
C PRO A 55 7.62 6.23 0.99
N VAL A 56 6.83 6.12 -0.06
CA VAL A 56 5.47 6.66 -0.12
C VAL A 56 4.47 5.57 -0.48
N PHE A 57 3.25 5.70 0.04
CA PHE A 57 2.18 4.79 -0.33
C PHE A 57 1.68 5.08 -1.74
N HIS A 58 1.53 4.03 -2.53
CA HIS A 58 0.92 4.18 -3.85
C HIS A 58 -0.58 4.50 -3.70
N TYR A 59 -1.01 5.67 -4.18
CA TYR A 59 -2.37 6.17 -3.97
C TYR A 59 -3.46 5.22 -4.53
N GLY A 60 -3.22 4.57 -5.65
CA GLY A 60 -4.14 3.61 -6.27
C GLY A 60 -4.35 2.33 -5.44
N PHE A 61 -3.41 1.98 -4.56
CA PHE A 61 -3.50 0.79 -3.71
C PHE A 61 -3.77 1.11 -2.24
N LEU A 62 -3.98 2.38 -1.88
CA LEU A 62 -4.16 2.79 -0.48
C LEU A 62 -5.35 2.08 0.19
N THR A 63 -6.46 1.91 -0.53
CA THR A 63 -7.63 1.19 -0.02
C THR A 63 -7.32 -0.29 0.22
N HIS A 64 -6.60 -0.94 -0.69
CA HIS A 64 -6.18 -2.33 -0.51
C HIS A 64 -5.21 -2.47 0.66
N LEU A 65 -4.23 -1.57 0.76
CA LEU A 65 -3.28 -1.54 1.87
C LEU A 65 -3.99 -1.39 3.22
N ARG A 66 -4.88 -0.40 3.37
CA ARG A 66 -5.68 -0.21 4.58
C ARG A 66 -6.48 -1.46 4.94
N ASN A 67 -7.09 -2.08 3.96
CA ASN A 67 -7.89 -3.28 4.14
C ASN A 67 -7.04 -4.47 4.60
N ILE A 68 -5.85 -4.66 4.06
CA ILE A 68 -4.91 -5.71 4.49
C ILE A 68 -4.41 -5.44 5.91
N LEU A 69 -3.99 -4.20 6.18
CA LEU A 69 -3.51 -3.80 7.50
C LEU A 69 -4.57 -3.98 8.59
N SER A 70 -5.87 -3.81 8.26
CA SER A 70 -6.97 -4.06 9.21
C SER A 70 -7.17 -5.53 9.57
N CYS A 71 -6.59 -6.47 8.84
CA CYS A 71 -6.70 -7.91 9.08
C CYS A 71 -5.47 -8.50 9.78
N ILE A 72 -4.41 -7.73 9.99
CA ILE A 72 -3.14 -8.18 10.57
C ILE A 72 -2.81 -7.43 11.86
N CYS A 73 -2.08 -8.08 12.75
CA CYS A 73 -1.53 -7.42 13.93
C CYS A 73 -0.31 -6.58 13.55
N LEU A 74 -0.32 -5.28 13.90
CA LEU A 74 0.77 -4.36 13.58
C LEU A 74 2.05 -4.66 14.39
N LYS A 75 1.96 -5.41 15.50
CA LYS A 75 3.14 -5.80 16.32
C LYS A 75 3.81 -7.06 15.80
N CYS A 76 3.06 -8.13 15.60
CA CYS A 76 3.64 -9.45 15.24
C CYS A 76 3.42 -9.82 13.77
N SER A 77 2.78 -8.96 12.97
CA SER A 77 2.49 -9.15 11.54
C SER A 77 1.69 -10.40 11.19
N LYS A 78 1.11 -11.09 12.20
CA LYS A 78 0.28 -12.26 11.99
C LYS A 78 -1.17 -11.85 11.72
N LEU A 79 -1.88 -12.71 11.01
CA LEU A 79 -3.31 -12.53 10.75
C LEU A 79 -4.08 -12.56 12.08
N LEU A 80 -5.08 -11.68 12.22
CA LEU A 80 -5.91 -11.57 13.43
C LEU A 80 -6.96 -12.68 13.57
N VAL A 81 -6.78 -13.79 12.88
CA VAL A 81 -7.63 -14.99 12.95
C VAL A 81 -6.77 -16.17 13.35
N ASP A 82 -7.31 -17.03 14.20
CA ASP A 82 -6.67 -18.31 14.51
C ASP A 82 -6.68 -19.22 13.28
N LYS A 83 -5.52 -19.77 12.94
CA LYS A 83 -5.38 -20.74 11.84
C LYS A 83 -6.15 -22.04 12.06
N THR A 84 -6.50 -22.35 13.30
CA THR A 84 -7.31 -23.51 13.68
C THR A 84 -8.80 -23.31 13.43
N ASP A 85 -9.24 -22.06 13.27
CA ASP A 85 -10.64 -21.71 13.03
C ASP A 85 -11.18 -22.43 11.78
N ILE A 86 -12.34 -23.06 11.94
CA ILE A 86 -13.02 -23.84 10.90
C ILE A 86 -13.40 -22.95 9.72
N TYR A 87 -13.86 -21.73 9.98
CA TYR A 87 -14.25 -20.77 8.95
C TYR A 87 -13.04 -20.29 8.17
N PHE A 88 -11.92 -20.05 8.85
CA PHE A 88 -10.66 -19.72 8.21
C PHE A 88 -10.19 -20.85 7.28
N LYS A 89 -10.20 -22.10 7.73
CA LYS A 89 -9.83 -23.27 6.91
C LYS A 89 -10.75 -23.43 5.69
N LYS A 90 -12.05 -23.23 5.85
CA LYS A 90 -13.00 -23.23 4.72
C LYS A 90 -12.76 -22.11 3.72
N SER A 91 -12.32 -20.93 4.20
CA SER A 91 -12.06 -19.78 3.33
C SER A 91 -10.77 -19.93 2.52
N SER A 92 -9.78 -20.67 3.02
CA SER A 92 -8.45 -20.78 2.39
C SER A 92 -8.51 -21.40 0.98
N ASN A 93 -9.48 -22.27 0.71
CA ASN A 93 -9.68 -22.93 -0.60
C ASN A 93 -10.54 -22.12 -1.59
N LYS A 94 -11.03 -20.94 -1.20
CA LYS A 94 -11.88 -20.09 -2.03
C LYS A 94 -11.05 -19.12 -2.89
N LYS A 95 -11.69 -18.57 -3.94
CA LYS A 95 -11.09 -17.50 -4.76
C LYS A 95 -10.67 -16.31 -3.89
N ALA A 96 -9.60 -15.61 -4.28
CA ALA A 96 -8.95 -14.56 -3.49
C ALA A 96 -9.92 -13.49 -2.96
N GLU A 97 -10.86 -13.03 -3.78
CA GLU A 97 -11.83 -12.00 -3.39
C GLU A 97 -12.80 -12.48 -2.29
N ILE A 98 -13.30 -13.72 -2.43
CA ILE A 98 -14.24 -14.32 -1.46
C ILE A 98 -13.49 -14.58 -0.15
N ARG A 99 -12.30 -15.17 -0.24
CA ARG A 99 -11.42 -15.41 0.90
C ARG A 99 -11.13 -14.11 1.66
N TYR A 100 -10.80 -13.04 0.96
CA TYR A 100 -10.55 -11.76 1.58
C TYR A 100 -11.77 -11.22 2.35
N LYS A 101 -12.97 -11.26 1.73
CA LYS A 101 -14.22 -10.81 2.38
C LYS A 101 -14.50 -11.59 3.67
N GLU A 102 -14.32 -12.90 3.65
CA GLU A 102 -14.52 -13.76 4.81
C GLU A 102 -13.50 -13.45 5.93
N ILE A 103 -12.23 -13.34 5.60
CA ILE A 103 -11.17 -12.98 6.56
C ILE A 103 -11.48 -11.62 7.19
N LYS A 104 -11.88 -10.63 6.39
CA LYS A 104 -12.26 -9.32 6.89
C LYS A 104 -13.44 -9.37 7.86
N ASN A 105 -14.43 -10.22 7.61
CA ASN A 105 -15.56 -10.40 8.52
C ASN A 105 -15.12 -11.06 9.84
N LEU A 106 -14.24 -12.07 9.79
CA LEU A 106 -13.70 -12.74 10.97
C LEU A 106 -12.85 -11.80 11.83
N THR A 107 -12.11 -10.87 11.21
CA THR A 107 -11.22 -9.94 11.93
C THR A 107 -11.93 -8.69 12.46
N LYS A 108 -13.16 -8.40 12.02
CA LYS A 108 -13.86 -7.14 12.30
C LYS A 108 -14.04 -6.84 13.79
N ASN A 109 -14.28 -7.85 14.60
CA ASN A 109 -14.59 -7.74 16.03
C ASN A 109 -13.42 -8.15 16.94
N VAL A 110 -12.24 -8.36 16.39
CA VAL A 110 -11.05 -8.73 17.16
C VAL A 110 -10.43 -7.48 17.76
N ASN A 111 -10.43 -7.41 19.09
CA ASN A 111 -9.85 -6.28 19.84
C ASN A 111 -8.43 -6.55 20.34
N ILE A 112 -8.04 -7.82 20.47
CA ILE A 112 -6.74 -8.24 20.98
C ILE A 112 -6.18 -9.32 20.05
N CYS A 113 -4.90 -9.21 19.70
CA CYS A 113 -4.24 -10.21 18.89
C CYS A 113 -4.11 -11.54 19.65
N PHE A 114 -4.61 -12.61 19.07
CA PHE A 114 -4.53 -13.96 19.65
C PHE A 114 -3.09 -14.44 19.90
N TYR A 115 -2.15 -14.04 19.04
CA TYR A 115 -0.77 -14.54 19.09
C TYR A 115 0.15 -13.79 20.05
N CYS A 116 -0.04 -12.49 20.23
CA CYS A 116 0.89 -11.66 21.01
C CYS A 116 0.20 -10.82 22.10
N GLY A 117 -1.12 -10.94 22.26
CA GLY A 117 -1.87 -10.18 23.26
C GLY A 117 -1.92 -8.66 23.02
N TRP A 118 -1.42 -8.17 21.86
CA TRP A 118 -1.38 -6.74 21.59
C TRP A 118 -2.76 -6.22 21.15
N PRO A 119 -3.17 -5.02 21.60
CA PRO A 119 -4.43 -4.43 21.17
C PRO A 119 -4.46 -4.18 19.67
N VAL A 120 -5.62 -4.39 19.07
CA VAL A 120 -5.85 -4.14 17.65
C VAL A 120 -6.24 -2.68 17.46
N TYR A 121 -5.64 -2.02 16.48
CA TYR A 121 -5.88 -0.62 16.16
C TYR A 121 -6.80 -0.47 14.96
N LYS A 122 -7.62 0.58 14.97
CA LYS A 122 -8.41 0.97 13.80
C LYS A 122 -7.53 1.73 12.83
N ILE A 123 -7.59 1.34 11.56
CA ILE A 123 -6.81 1.95 10.49
C ILE A 123 -7.74 2.79 9.62
N LYS A 124 -7.48 4.08 9.56
CA LYS A 124 -8.23 5.06 8.78
C LYS A 124 -7.34 5.73 7.76
N ARG A 125 -7.94 6.23 6.69
CA ARG A 125 -7.29 7.18 5.78
C ARG A 125 -7.44 8.57 6.38
N ASP A 126 -6.40 9.38 6.29
CA ASP A 126 -6.51 10.80 6.59
C ASP A 126 -7.26 11.49 5.44
N GLU A 127 -8.43 12.04 5.74
CA GLU A 127 -9.28 12.75 4.77
C GLU A 127 -9.13 14.28 4.89
N LYS A 128 -8.42 14.75 5.91
CA LYS A 128 -8.33 16.19 6.23
C LYS A 128 -7.21 16.91 5.49
N ASP A 129 -6.24 16.19 4.99
CA ASP A 129 -5.04 16.77 4.39
C ASP A 129 -5.16 16.69 2.86
N ASN A 130 -5.47 17.84 2.23
CA ASN A 130 -5.62 17.98 0.78
C ASN A 130 -4.28 17.78 0.07
N GLY A 131 -3.88 16.53 -0.12
CA GLY A 131 -2.69 16.16 -0.90
C GLY A 131 -1.72 15.22 -0.23
N SER A 132 -1.79 14.97 1.07
CA SER A 132 -0.95 13.95 1.71
C SER A 132 -1.65 12.60 1.80
N ILE A 133 -0.91 11.55 1.45
CA ILE A 133 -1.39 10.16 1.53
C ILE A 133 -0.92 9.61 2.87
N LYS A 134 -1.75 9.79 3.92
CA LYS A 134 -1.46 9.31 5.27
C LYS A 134 -2.43 8.23 5.71
N ILE A 135 -1.94 7.30 6.49
CA ILE A 135 -2.75 6.29 7.20
C ILE A 135 -2.68 6.61 8.68
N ILE A 136 -3.84 6.81 9.30
CA ILE A 136 -3.99 7.06 10.73
C ILE A 136 -4.26 5.73 11.43
N ILE A 137 -3.52 5.49 12.50
CA ILE A 137 -3.67 4.32 13.38
C ILE A 137 -4.25 4.81 14.70
N GLU A 138 -5.49 4.45 14.99
CA GLU A 138 -6.18 4.83 16.22
C GLU A 138 -6.32 3.62 17.15
N ARG A 139 -6.00 3.81 18.42
CA ARG A 139 -6.28 2.80 19.45
C ARG A 139 -7.80 2.75 19.70
N THR A 140 -8.38 1.57 19.63
CA THR A 140 -9.76 1.36 20.07
C THR A 140 -9.75 1.33 21.60
N ILE A 141 -10.04 2.45 22.24
CA ILE A 141 -10.25 2.51 23.68
C ILE A 141 -11.68 2.07 23.92
N ASN A 142 -11.88 0.93 24.57
CA ASN A 142 -13.20 0.56 25.09
C ASN A 142 -13.55 1.55 26.19
N GLN A 143 -14.77 2.09 26.18
CA GLN A 143 -15.24 3.08 27.16
C GLN A 143 -15.15 2.58 28.62
N GLU A 144 -14.99 1.29 28.83
CA GLU A 144 -14.87 0.69 30.19
C GLU A 144 -13.51 0.99 30.86
N GLU A 145 -12.42 1.22 30.09
CA GLU A 145 -11.12 1.58 30.70
C GLU A 145 -11.08 3.04 31.21
N ASN A 146 -11.88 3.94 30.66
CA ASN A 146 -11.93 5.33 31.11
C ASN A 146 -12.53 5.49 32.51
N ASN A 147 -13.41 4.59 32.97
CA ASN A 147 -13.99 4.65 34.29
C ASN A 147 -13.01 4.21 35.40
N ASN A 148 -12.00 3.41 35.07
CA ASN A 148 -11.03 2.94 36.07
C ASN A 148 -9.83 3.90 36.27
N ILE A 149 -9.60 4.84 35.37
CA ILE A 149 -8.51 5.82 35.52
C ILE A 149 -8.90 6.97 36.42
N TYR A 150 -10.20 7.29 36.55
CA TYR A 150 -10.70 8.36 37.40
C TYR A 150 -11.05 7.91 38.84
N GLN A 151 -10.98 6.61 39.13
CA GLN A 151 -11.24 6.11 40.49
C GLN A 151 -9.97 5.85 41.33
N LYS A 152 -8.78 6.13 40.80
CA LYS A 152 -7.53 6.10 41.56
C LYS A 152 -6.92 7.50 41.66
N LYS A 153 -7.61 8.34 42.47
CA LYS A 153 -7.03 9.52 43.14
C LYS A 153 -7.46 9.51 44.58
#